data_534f47caa2f7528669226b50d6d8e699
#
_entry.id   534f47caa2f7528669226b50d6d8e699
#
_cell.length_a   1.000
_cell.length_b   1.000
_cell.length_c   1.000
_cell.angle_alpha   90.00
_cell.angle_beta   90.00
_cell.angle_gamma   90.00
#
_symmetry.space_group_name_H-M   'P 1'
#
loop_
_entity.id
_entity.type
_entity.pdbx_description
1 polymer ?
#
loop_
_entity_poly.entity_id
_entity_poly.type
_entity_poly.pdbx_seq_one_letter_code
_entity_poly.pdbx_strand_id
1 'polypeptide(L)'
;VSHPSGLIAAGLLNNPLPHCHIVTTTTHKTLRGPRGGMIMMGKDFDNPWGLKTPKGNIKKMSSLLDGGVFPGTQGGPLEHIIAAKAVAYQEALQPECRGYGEQVMKNAQALAGAMVSKGYQIISGGTDNHLMLIDLRPKSDSLTGKVAENTLVRADITVNKNAVPFETRSPFVTSGIR
;
A
#
# COMPACT_ATOMS: atom_id res chain seq x y z
N VAL A 1 3.01 1.04 4.73
CA VAL A 1 3.53 1.21 3.33
C VAL A 1 2.97 0.17 2.37
N SER A 2 1.74 -0.26 2.56
CA SER A 2 1.14 -1.41 1.86
C SER A 2 1.11 -1.31 0.32
N HIS A 3 0.89 -0.12 -0.24
CA HIS A 3 0.83 0.06 -1.68
C HIS A 3 2.22 0.11 -2.34
N PRO A 4 3.17 0.94 -1.89
CA PRO A 4 4.45 1.13 -2.57
C PRO A 4 5.54 0.13 -2.16
N SER A 5 5.25 -0.86 -1.32
CA SER A 5 6.27 -1.74 -0.73
C SER A 5 7.13 -2.48 -1.76
N GLY A 6 6.57 -2.87 -2.91
CA GLY A 6 7.34 -3.49 -3.97
C GLY A 6 8.33 -2.51 -4.63
N LEU A 7 7.94 -1.25 -4.81
CA LEU A 7 8.82 -0.20 -5.32
C LEU A 7 9.93 0.16 -4.33
N ILE A 8 9.63 0.11 -3.03
CA ILE A 8 10.60 0.29 -1.95
C ILE A 8 11.61 -0.87 -1.96
N ALA A 9 11.12 -2.12 -2.06
CA ALA A 9 11.98 -3.30 -2.13
C ALA A 9 12.90 -3.28 -3.37
N ALA A 10 12.41 -2.76 -4.49
CA ALA A 10 13.19 -2.56 -5.71
C ALA A 10 14.17 -1.36 -5.64
N GLY A 11 14.24 -0.64 -4.53
CA GLY A 11 15.10 0.53 -4.36
C GLY A 11 14.70 1.75 -5.21
N LEU A 12 13.44 1.85 -5.59
CA LEU A 12 12.88 2.95 -6.40
C LEU A 12 12.23 4.03 -5.54
N LEU A 13 11.89 3.72 -4.30
CA LEU A 13 11.35 4.66 -3.32
C LEU A 13 12.12 4.53 -2.01
N ASN A 14 12.06 5.59 -1.19
CA ASN A 14 12.79 5.66 0.07
C ASN A 14 12.37 4.56 1.05
N ASN A 15 13.35 3.95 1.71
CA ASN A 15 13.14 2.95 2.75
C ASN A 15 12.67 3.64 4.05
N PRO A 16 11.49 3.33 4.60
CA PRO A 16 10.99 3.92 5.83
C PRO A 16 11.63 3.36 7.11
N LEU A 17 12.26 2.18 7.06
CA LEU A 17 12.79 1.49 8.26
C LEU A 17 13.76 2.33 9.09
N PRO A 18 14.67 3.13 8.51
CA PRO A 18 15.55 3.99 9.31
C PRO A 18 14.84 5.14 10.04
N HIS A 19 13.61 5.47 9.62
CA HIS A 19 12.86 6.63 10.09
C HIS A 19 11.64 6.28 10.93
N CYS A 20 11.32 4.98 11.07
CA CYS A 20 10.14 4.50 11.78
C CYS A 20 10.53 3.44 12.81
N HIS A 21 9.86 3.46 13.97
CA HIS A 21 10.01 2.40 14.97
C HIS A 21 9.46 1.06 14.45
N ILE A 22 8.32 1.11 13.78
CA ILE A 22 7.62 -0.05 13.24
C ILE A 22 7.10 0.32 11.85
N VAL A 23 7.25 -0.59 10.90
CA VAL A 23 6.70 -0.47 9.54
C VAL A 23 5.80 -1.67 9.26
N THR A 24 4.60 -1.40 8.79
CA THR A 24 3.66 -2.44 8.36
C THR A 24 3.44 -2.38 6.86
N THR A 25 3.23 -3.54 6.23
CA THR A 25 2.90 -3.65 4.83
C THR A 25 2.01 -4.85 4.55
N THR A 26 1.42 -4.86 3.36
CA THR A 26 0.83 -6.06 2.77
C THR A 26 1.79 -6.70 1.79
N THR A 27 1.63 -7.99 1.54
CA THR A 27 2.47 -8.74 0.60
C THR A 27 1.86 -8.89 -0.80
N HIS A 28 0.58 -8.58 -0.96
CA HIS A 28 -0.23 -8.86 -2.16
C HIS A 28 -0.51 -7.63 -3.06
N LYS A 29 0.30 -6.58 -2.96
CA LYS A 29 0.19 -5.39 -3.82
C LYS A 29 1.42 -5.30 -4.74
N THR A 30 2.17 -4.22 -4.73
CA THR A 30 3.37 -4.11 -5.58
C THR A 30 4.45 -5.14 -5.28
N LEU A 31 4.45 -5.77 -4.08
CA LEU A 31 5.32 -6.91 -3.79
C LEU A 31 4.96 -8.19 -4.56
N ARG A 32 3.76 -8.24 -5.20
CA ARG A 32 3.31 -9.37 -6.04
C ARG A 32 3.24 -10.72 -5.32
N GLY A 33 3.14 -10.71 -3.99
CA GLY A 33 3.07 -11.91 -3.18
C GLY A 33 1.63 -12.37 -2.87
N PRO A 34 1.48 -13.41 -2.07
CA PRO A 34 0.19 -13.90 -1.62
C PRO A 34 -0.48 -12.89 -0.68
N ARG A 35 -1.78 -13.02 -0.48
CA ARG A 35 -2.53 -12.20 0.47
C ARG A 35 -2.04 -12.42 1.89
N GLY A 36 -1.56 -11.35 2.51
CA GLY A 36 -1.01 -11.37 3.85
C GLY A 36 -0.42 -10.02 4.26
N GLY A 37 0.09 -9.95 5.47
CA GLY A 37 0.76 -8.80 6.03
C GLY A 37 2.18 -9.12 6.49
N MET A 38 2.93 -8.06 6.78
CA MET A 38 4.25 -8.11 7.36
C MET A 38 4.44 -6.93 8.31
N ILE A 39 5.03 -7.18 9.46
CA ILE A 39 5.44 -6.17 10.44
C ILE A 39 6.96 -6.21 10.52
N MET A 40 7.59 -5.06 10.43
CA MET A 40 9.05 -4.93 10.40
C MET A 40 9.52 -3.88 11.40
N MET A 41 10.71 -4.11 11.96
CA MET A 41 11.46 -3.13 12.75
C MET A 41 12.91 -3.12 12.27
N GLY A 42 13.49 -1.93 12.14
CA GLY A 42 14.91 -1.80 11.85
C GLY A 42 15.79 -2.09 13.08
N LYS A 43 15.26 -1.80 14.27
CA LYS A 43 15.95 -2.00 15.56
C LYS A 43 14.91 -2.30 16.63
N ASP A 44 15.17 -3.33 17.45
CA ASP A 44 14.30 -3.66 18.59
C ASP A 44 14.55 -2.71 19.75
N PHE A 45 13.54 -2.46 20.58
CA PHE A 45 13.59 -1.54 21.70
C PHE A 45 12.69 -2.00 22.86
N ASP A 46 12.91 -1.45 24.03
CA ASP A 46 12.06 -1.69 25.21
C ASP A 46 10.69 -1.05 24.99
N ASN A 47 9.63 -1.77 25.36
CA ASN A 47 8.29 -1.22 25.19
C ASN A 47 8.08 0.04 26.06
N PRO A 48 7.43 1.09 25.50
CA PRO A 48 7.27 2.37 26.21
C PRO A 48 6.24 2.34 27.35
N TRP A 49 5.49 1.25 27.47
CA TRP A 49 4.45 1.09 28.49
C TRP A 49 4.98 0.44 29.78
N GLY A 50 6.26 0.09 29.85
CA GLY A 50 6.86 -0.53 31.02
C GLY A 50 6.35 -1.94 31.30
N LEU A 51 5.75 -2.63 30.33
CA LEU A 51 5.27 -4.00 30.48
C LEU A 51 6.43 -4.95 30.75
N LYS A 52 6.27 -5.79 31.79
CA LYS A 52 7.33 -6.67 32.25
C LYS A 52 7.01 -8.16 32.04
N THR A 53 8.05 -8.94 31.95
CA THR A 53 7.97 -10.41 32.03
C THR A 53 7.68 -10.85 33.48
N PRO A 54 7.28 -12.11 33.71
CA PRO A 54 7.13 -12.65 35.07
C PRO A 54 8.39 -12.53 35.94
N LYS A 55 9.58 -12.46 35.31
CA LYS A 55 10.88 -12.30 35.97
C LYS A 55 11.24 -10.82 36.27
N GLY A 56 10.32 -9.86 35.98
CA GLY A 56 10.50 -8.43 36.24
C GLY A 56 11.25 -7.65 35.15
N ASN A 57 11.76 -8.28 34.11
CA ASN A 57 12.46 -7.62 33.00
C ASN A 57 11.47 -6.91 32.08
N ILE A 58 11.83 -5.73 31.54
CA ILE A 58 11.02 -5.03 30.53
C ILE A 58 10.94 -5.88 29.27
N LYS A 59 9.73 -6.06 28.73
CA LYS A 59 9.51 -6.78 27.48
C LYS A 59 10.00 -5.94 26.31
N LYS A 60 10.68 -6.58 25.36
CA LYS A 60 11.02 -5.97 24.07
C LYS A 60 9.78 -5.77 23.21
N MET A 61 9.83 -4.78 22.33
CA MET A 61 8.70 -4.47 21.43
C MET A 61 8.42 -5.62 20.47
N SER A 62 9.46 -6.29 19.96
CA SER A 62 9.33 -7.50 19.14
C SER A 62 8.47 -8.57 19.83
N SER A 63 8.74 -8.85 21.11
CA SER A 63 7.97 -9.84 21.88
C SER A 63 6.49 -9.46 22.05
N LEU A 64 6.18 -8.18 22.13
CA LEU A 64 4.79 -7.71 22.20
C LEU A 64 4.10 -7.85 20.85
N LEU A 65 4.79 -7.55 19.74
CA LEU A 65 4.27 -7.71 18.40
C LEU A 65 4.03 -9.19 18.08
N ASP A 66 4.98 -10.06 18.40
CA ASP A 66 4.84 -11.50 18.20
C ASP A 66 3.63 -12.04 18.98
N GLY A 67 3.50 -11.68 20.26
CA GLY A 67 2.36 -12.05 21.08
C GLY A 67 1.03 -11.47 20.58
N GLY A 68 1.05 -10.28 20.01
CA GLY A 68 -0.12 -9.64 19.39
C GLY A 68 -0.56 -10.35 18.11
N VAL A 69 0.39 -10.88 17.34
CA VAL A 69 0.09 -11.70 16.16
C VAL A 69 -0.37 -13.09 16.59
N PHE A 70 0.44 -13.79 17.37
CA PHE A 70 0.12 -15.13 17.86
C PHE A 70 0.43 -15.26 19.36
N PRO A 71 -0.52 -15.66 20.18
CA PRO A 71 -1.89 -16.08 19.86
C PRO A 71 -2.93 -14.94 19.87
N GLY A 72 -2.48 -13.67 19.88
CA GLY A 72 -3.38 -12.51 20.11
C GLY A 72 -4.47 -12.35 19.05
N THR A 73 -4.14 -12.48 17.76
CA THR A 73 -5.08 -12.28 16.64
C THR A 73 -5.12 -13.44 15.66
N GLN A 74 -4.11 -14.31 15.65
CA GLN A 74 -3.96 -15.42 14.71
C GLN A 74 -3.90 -16.76 15.46
N GLY A 75 -4.14 -17.85 14.73
CA GLY A 75 -3.98 -19.23 15.19
C GLY A 75 -2.91 -19.96 14.38
N GLY A 76 -3.19 -21.22 14.01
CA GLY A 76 -2.27 -22.04 13.22
C GLY A 76 -1.87 -21.34 11.91
N PRO A 77 -0.59 -21.35 11.54
CA PRO A 77 -0.09 -20.64 10.37
C PRO A 77 -0.56 -21.30 9.07
N LEU A 78 -0.81 -20.48 8.05
CA LEU A 78 -1.11 -20.94 6.70
C LEU A 78 0.23 -21.18 5.96
N GLU A 79 0.77 -22.39 6.05
CA GLU A 79 2.13 -22.70 5.57
C GLU A 79 2.28 -22.50 4.06
N HIS A 80 1.24 -22.75 3.25
CA HIS A 80 1.24 -22.47 1.82
C HIS A 80 1.39 -20.97 1.53
N ILE A 81 0.81 -20.10 2.37
CA ILE A 81 1.00 -18.62 2.27
C ILE A 81 2.43 -18.24 2.67
N ILE A 82 2.99 -18.89 3.69
CA ILE A 82 4.38 -18.64 4.11
C ILE A 82 5.35 -19.03 2.99
N ALA A 83 5.16 -20.20 2.40
CA ALA A 83 5.95 -20.67 1.26
C ALA A 83 5.83 -19.71 0.06
N ALA A 84 4.61 -19.26 -0.28
CA ALA A 84 4.38 -18.30 -1.35
C ALA A 84 5.03 -16.93 -1.07
N LYS A 85 5.08 -16.48 0.20
CA LYS A 85 5.84 -15.28 0.58
C LYS A 85 7.34 -15.44 0.33
N ALA A 86 7.90 -16.61 0.65
CA ALA A 86 9.32 -16.88 0.40
C ALA A 86 9.66 -16.75 -1.09
N VAL A 87 8.83 -17.29 -1.98
CA VAL A 87 8.96 -17.15 -3.43
C VAL A 87 8.89 -15.67 -3.84
N ALA A 88 7.87 -14.94 -3.38
CA ALA A 88 7.69 -13.53 -3.71
C ALA A 88 8.88 -12.67 -3.24
N TYR A 89 9.44 -12.95 -2.07
CA TYR A 89 10.61 -12.22 -1.58
C TYR A 89 11.87 -12.57 -2.37
N GLN A 90 12.03 -13.83 -2.77
CA GLN A 90 13.11 -14.23 -3.66
C GLN A 90 13.03 -13.52 -5.02
N GLU A 91 11.83 -13.41 -5.60
CA GLU A 91 11.61 -12.63 -6.83
C GLU A 91 11.91 -11.14 -6.62
N ALA A 92 11.50 -10.56 -5.49
CA ALA A 92 11.75 -9.16 -5.16
C ALA A 92 13.25 -8.82 -5.01
N LEU A 93 14.09 -9.81 -4.72
CA LEU A 93 15.55 -9.66 -4.63
C LEU A 93 16.23 -9.71 -6.01
N GLN A 94 15.54 -10.11 -7.07
CA GLN A 94 16.14 -10.23 -8.39
C GLN A 94 16.24 -8.87 -9.09
N PRO A 95 17.26 -8.64 -9.93
CA PRO A 95 17.41 -7.41 -10.72
C PRO A 95 16.19 -7.08 -11.59
N GLU A 96 15.51 -8.11 -12.10
CA GLU A 96 14.33 -8.01 -12.96
C GLU A 96 13.16 -7.30 -12.23
N CYS A 97 13.06 -7.45 -10.91
CA CYS A 97 12.06 -6.78 -10.11
C CYS A 97 12.20 -5.26 -10.17
N ARG A 98 13.43 -4.75 -10.21
CA ARG A 98 13.70 -3.33 -10.37
C ARG A 98 13.23 -2.83 -11.74
N GLY A 99 13.58 -3.54 -12.82
CA GLY A 99 13.15 -3.20 -14.18
C GLY A 99 11.62 -3.18 -14.32
N TYR A 100 10.95 -4.17 -13.71
CA TYR A 100 9.49 -4.20 -13.63
C TYR A 100 8.93 -2.96 -12.90
N GLY A 101 9.47 -2.63 -11.72
CA GLY A 101 9.04 -1.47 -10.95
C GLY A 101 9.23 -0.14 -11.69
N GLU A 102 10.35 0.02 -12.38
CA GLU A 102 10.62 1.19 -13.24
C GLU A 102 9.58 1.31 -14.36
N GLN A 103 9.22 0.19 -15.00
CA GLN A 103 8.19 0.21 -16.04
C GLN A 103 6.81 0.55 -15.47
N VAL A 104 6.46 0.05 -14.29
CA VAL A 104 5.21 0.40 -13.60
C VAL A 104 5.13 1.90 -13.36
N MET A 105 6.21 2.51 -12.87
CA MET A 105 6.25 3.97 -12.62
C MET A 105 6.14 4.76 -13.93
N LYS A 106 6.84 4.37 -14.98
CA LYS A 106 6.76 5.00 -16.31
C LYS A 106 5.33 4.93 -16.88
N ASN A 107 4.67 3.79 -16.75
CA ASN A 107 3.28 3.62 -17.19
C ASN A 107 2.33 4.53 -16.40
N ALA A 108 2.50 4.62 -15.09
CA ALA A 108 1.68 5.49 -14.24
C ALA A 108 1.88 6.97 -14.62
N GLN A 109 3.12 7.40 -14.84
CA GLN A 109 3.44 8.77 -15.27
C GLN A 109 2.87 9.08 -16.65
N ALA A 110 2.97 8.17 -17.61
CA ALA A 110 2.41 8.34 -18.95
C ALA A 110 0.87 8.48 -18.89
N LEU A 111 0.21 7.62 -18.10
CA LEU A 111 -1.24 7.69 -17.89
C LEU A 111 -1.63 9.00 -17.19
N ALA A 112 -0.90 9.41 -16.16
CA ALA A 112 -1.14 10.67 -15.46
C ALA A 112 -1.02 11.87 -16.42
N GLY A 113 0.04 11.93 -17.23
CA GLY A 113 0.24 12.97 -18.23
C GLY A 113 -0.89 13.01 -19.27
N ALA A 114 -1.33 11.86 -19.75
CA ALA A 114 -2.45 11.76 -20.68
C ALA A 114 -3.77 12.22 -20.06
N MET A 115 -4.03 11.92 -18.80
CA MET A 115 -5.22 12.39 -18.08
C MET A 115 -5.19 13.91 -17.89
N VAL A 116 -4.05 14.47 -17.49
CA VAL A 116 -3.87 15.93 -17.36
C VAL A 116 -4.06 16.62 -18.70
N SER A 117 -3.50 16.11 -19.78
CA SER A 117 -3.68 16.70 -21.14
C SER A 117 -5.13 16.69 -21.62
N LYS A 118 -5.93 15.76 -21.11
CA LYS A 118 -7.40 15.69 -21.34
C LYS A 118 -8.20 16.54 -20.34
N GLY A 119 -7.54 17.34 -19.51
CA GLY A 119 -8.14 18.25 -18.55
C GLY A 119 -8.74 17.57 -17.32
N TYR A 120 -8.27 16.38 -16.94
CA TYR A 120 -8.58 15.80 -15.64
C TYR A 120 -7.60 16.34 -14.58
N GLN A 121 -8.12 16.56 -13.39
CA GLN A 121 -7.29 16.99 -12.26
C GLN A 121 -6.77 15.78 -11.50
N ILE A 122 -5.45 15.61 -11.49
CA ILE A 122 -4.80 14.64 -10.61
C ILE A 122 -4.38 15.36 -9.33
N ILE A 123 -4.75 14.78 -8.18
CA ILE A 123 -4.31 15.27 -6.89
C ILE A 123 -2.78 15.24 -6.85
N SER A 124 -2.18 16.32 -6.34
CA SER A 124 -0.73 16.60 -6.39
C SER A 124 -0.13 16.81 -7.80
N GLY A 125 -0.94 16.91 -8.84
CA GLY A 125 -0.49 17.27 -10.21
C GLY A 125 0.11 16.12 -11.02
N GLY A 126 0.24 14.93 -10.46
CA GLY A 126 0.86 13.78 -11.13
C GLY A 126 1.06 12.60 -10.19
N THR A 127 2.04 11.74 -10.52
CA THR A 127 2.44 10.62 -9.66
C THR A 127 3.94 10.34 -9.77
N ASP A 128 4.53 9.96 -8.65
CA ASP A 128 5.91 9.48 -8.53
C ASP A 128 5.99 7.99 -8.15
N ASN A 129 4.85 7.30 -8.20
CA ASN A 129 4.73 5.87 -7.90
C ASN A 129 3.76 5.18 -8.89
N HIS A 130 3.06 4.13 -8.47
CA HIS A 130 2.12 3.36 -9.30
C HIS A 130 0.67 3.83 -9.18
N LEU A 131 0.37 4.79 -8.30
CA LEU A 131 -0.98 5.27 -8.00
C LEU A 131 -1.19 6.69 -8.50
N MET A 132 -2.44 7.01 -8.85
CA MET A 132 -2.91 8.38 -8.99
C MET A 132 -4.33 8.50 -8.46
N LEU A 133 -4.67 9.64 -7.91
CA LEU A 133 -5.99 10.00 -7.47
C LEU A 133 -6.52 11.11 -8.38
N ILE A 134 -7.63 10.85 -9.06
CA ILE A 134 -8.25 11.77 -10.01
C ILE A 134 -9.44 12.42 -9.34
N ASP A 135 -9.46 13.75 -9.28
CA ASP A 135 -10.62 14.53 -8.87
C ASP A 135 -11.55 14.75 -10.06
N LEU A 136 -12.79 14.31 -9.93
CA LEU A 136 -13.80 14.38 -11.01
C LEU A 136 -14.63 15.67 -10.96
N ARG A 137 -14.59 16.40 -9.84
CA ARG A 137 -15.39 17.63 -9.65
C ARG A 137 -15.19 18.69 -10.75
N PRO A 138 -13.96 18.93 -11.24
CA PRO A 138 -13.74 19.91 -12.29
C PRO A 138 -14.34 19.53 -13.65
N LYS A 139 -14.70 18.25 -13.84
CA LYS A 139 -15.32 17.79 -15.11
C LYS A 139 -16.83 17.98 -15.12
N SER A 140 -17.50 17.63 -14.04
CA SER A 140 -18.95 17.77 -13.88
C SER A 140 -19.38 17.48 -12.46
N ASP A 141 -20.30 18.27 -11.94
CA ASP A 141 -20.91 18.03 -10.62
C ASP A 141 -21.70 16.73 -10.55
N SER A 142 -22.21 16.24 -11.66
CA SER A 142 -22.92 14.96 -11.73
C SER A 142 -21.98 13.74 -11.80
N LEU A 143 -20.72 13.95 -12.17
CA LEU A 143 -19.75 12.86 -12.26
C LEU A 143 -19.17 12.55 -10.87
N THR A 144 -19.66 11.48 -10.28
CA THR A 144 -19.20 11.01 -8.97
C THR A 144 -18.22 9.84 -9.11
N GLY A 145 -17.44 9.58 -8.05
CA GLY A 145 -16.58 8.39 -7.99
C GLY A 145 -17.36 7.10 -8.24
N LYS A 146 -18.56 6.98 -7.64
CA LYS A 146 -19.45 5.82 -7.84
C LYS A 146 -19.91 5.66 -9.29
N VAL A 147 -20.28 6.75 -9.96
CA VAL A 147 -20.70 6.71 -11.37
C VAL A 147 -19.52 6.30 -12.25
N ALA A 148 -18.34 6.89 -12.03
CA ALA A 148 -17.14 6.56 -12.79
C ALA A 148 -16.71 5.10 -12.56
N GLU A 149 -16.67 4.61 -11.32
CA GLU A 149 -16.36 3.21 -10.98
C GLU A 149 -17.29 2.24 -11.72
N ASN A 150 -18.61 2.46 -11.61
CA ASN A 150 -19.62 1.60 -12.24
C ASN A 150 -19.57 1.63 -13.77
N THR A 151 -19.17 2.76 -14.36
CA THR A 151 -19.08 2.89 -15.82
C THR A 151 -17.81 2.25 -16.36
N LEU A 152 -16.67 2.50 -15.70
CA LEU A 152 -15.37 1.99 -16.14
C LEU A 152 -15.28 0.46 -16.04
N VAL A 153 -15.90 -0.14 -15.01
CA VAL A 153 -15.92 -1.61 -14.89
C VAL A 153 -16.64 -2.28 -16.07
N ARG A 154 -17.60 -1.59 -16.72
CA ARG A 154 -18.27 -2.10 -17.92
C ARG A 154 -17.37 -2.10 -19.16
N ALA A 155 -16.27 -1.37 -19.09
CA ALA A 155 -15.21 -1.35 -20.11
C ALA A 155 -13.97 -2.14 -19.68
N ASP A 156 -14.12 -3.04 -18.70
CA ASP A 156 -13.03 -3.85 -18.09
C ASP A 156 -11.89 -3.01 -17.47
N ILE A 157 -12.21 -1.77 -17.06
CA ILE A 157 -11.25 -0.90 -16.36
C ILE A 157 -11.63 -0.88 -14.88
N THR A 158 -10.85 -1.57 -14.08
CA THR A 158 -11.05 -1.62 -12.63
C THR A 158 -10.43 -0.40 -11.95
N VAL A 159 -11.26 0.37 -11.32
CA VAL A 159 -10.88 1.48 -10.43
C VAL A 159 -11.67 1.36 -9.14
N ASN A 160 -11.30 2.11 -8.12
CA ASN A 160 -12.17 2.27 -6.97
C ASN A 160 -12.53 3.74 -6.77
N LYS A 161 -13.80 4.00 -6.43
CA LYS A 161 -14.22 5.31 -5.95
C LYS A 161 -13.41 5.69 -4.72
N ASN A 162 -12.99 6.94 -4.64
CA ASN A 162 -12.10 7.41 -3.60
C ASN A 162 -12.44 8.84 -3.19
N ALA A 163 -12.37 9.10 -1.88
CA ALA A 163 -12.46 10.47 -1.41
C ALA A 163 -11.26 11.28 -1.91
N VAL A 164 -11.49 12.52 -2.23
CA VAL A 164 -10.47 13.52 -2.58
C VAL A 164 -10.27 14.49 -1.42
N PRO A 165 -9.20 15.27 -1.38
CA PRO A 165 -9.04 16.33 -0.37
C PRO A 165 -10.27 17.23 -0.31
N PHE A 166 -10.68 17.56 0.92
CA PHE A 166 -11.90 18.36 1.19
C PHE A 166 -13.18 17.74 0.63
N GLU A 167 -13.29 16.41 0.70
CA GLU A 167 -14.47 15.67 0.26
C GLU A 167 -15.71 16.05 1.07
N THR A 168 -16.79 16.36 0.36
CA THR A 168 -18.09 16.71 0.96
C THR A 168 -19.15 15.66 0.73
N ARG A 169 -18.91 14.72 -0.19
CA ARG A 169 -19.83 13.63 -0.50
C ARG A 169 -19.64 12.45 0.44
N SER A 170 -20.70 11.65 0.58
CA SER A 170 -20.64 10.41 1.33
C SER A 170 -19.52 9.48 0.84
N PRO A 171 -18.85 8.71 1.72
CA PRO A 171 -17.86 7.69 1.35
C PRO A 171 -18.38 6.64 0.36
N PHE A 172 -19.69 6.45 0.27
CA PHE A 172 -20.33 5.54 -0.69
C PHE A 172 -20.50 6.13 -2.09
N VAL A 173 -20.28 7.44 -2.25
CA VAL A 173 -20.44 8.18 -3.51
C VAL A 173 -19.09 8.71 -3.99
N THR A 174 -18.42 9.52 -3.16
CA THR A 174 -17.12 10.18 -3.37
C THR A 174 -17.05 11.09 -4.60
N SER A 175 -15.97 11.86 -4.71
CA SER A 175 -15.74 12.77 -5.83
C SER A 175 -14.55 12.36 -6.71
N GLY A 176 -13.85 11.30 -6.38
CA GLY A 176 -12.69 10.84 -7.10
C GLY A 176 -12.66 9.36 -7.41
N ILE A 177 -11.70 8.97 -8.22
CA ILE A 177 -11.32 7.59 -8.52
C ILE A 177 -9.81 7.40 -8.36
N ARG A 178 -9.42 6.17 -8.00
CA ARG A 178 -8.03 5.78 -7.92
C ARG A 178 -7.78 4.54 -8.76
#